data_f0c744691a43c9c145e4b67606569398
#
_entry.id   f0c744691a43c9c145e4b67606569398
#
_cell.length_a   1.000
_cell.length_b   1.000
_cell.length_c   1.000
_cell.angle_alpha   90.00
_cell.angle_beta   90.00
_cell.angle_gamma   90.00
#
_symmetry.space_group_name_H-M   'P 1'
#
loop_
_entity.id
_entity.type
_entity.pdbx_description
1 polymer ?
#
loop_
_entity_poly.entity_id
_entity_poly.type
_entity_poly.pdbx_seq_one_letter_code
_entity_poly.pdbx_strand_id
1 'polypeptide(L)'
;AAGTLGVESTPGVCRVIDGTGLVASPGFIDLHCHLREPGFEYKETIAAGSKAGAKGGFTTLCAMPNTDPPIDNAAVVEFIHQKIRKDSLVRILPIGCVTKERKGHELAEMEELASAGVVAFSDDGDPVYDANLMRLALVYSLDLGLPISNHCQDKSLSCNGVMAEGPVATHLGLDGIPAAAEEAMIARDIALAEATGG
;
A
#
# COMPACT_ATOMS: atom_id res chain seq x y z
N ALA A 1 29.51 -4.73 9.64
CA ALA A 1 30.32 -4.66 10.85
C ALA A 1 29.39 -4.40 12.03
N ALA A 2 29.27 -5.34 12.97
CA ALA A 2 28.56 -5.12 14.21
C ALA A 2 29.42 -4.19 15.09
N GLY A 3 29.00 -2.94 15.23
CA GLY A 3 29.61 -2.01 16.16
C GLY A 3 28.98 -2.17 17.53
N THR A 4 29.81 -2.24 18.57
CA THR A 4 29.33 -2.17 19.96
C THR A 4 28.93 -0.72 20.24
N LEU A 5 27.67 -0.46 20.52
CA LEU A 5 27.21 0.84 20.98
C LEU A 5 27.68 1.02 22.42
N GLY A 6 28.72 1.82 22.61
CA GLY A 6 29.17 2.24 23.96
C GLY A 6 28.16 3.21 24.58
N VAL A 7 27.72 2.95 25.79
CA VAL A 7 26.90 3.89 26.58
C VAL A 7 27.82 4.95 27.17
N GLU A 8 27.96 6.10 26.52
CA GLU A 8 28.43 7.29 27.18
C GLU A 8 27.30 7.82 28.07
N SER A 9 27.57 8.06 29.34
CA SER A 9 26.60 8.61 30.29
C SER A 9 26.25 10.04 29.89
N THR A 10 25.17 10.18 29.12
CA THR A 10 24.60 11.50 28.81
C THR A 10 23.76 11.96 29.99
N PRO A 11 24.03 13.15 30.58
CA PRO A 11 23.21 13.69 31.67
C PRO A 11 21.73 13.76 31.21
N GLY A 12 20.81 13.13 31.93
CA GLY A 12 19.38 13.09 31.62
C GLY A 12 18.87 11.79 31.02
N VAL A 13 19.69 10.76 30.82
CA VAL A 13 19.21 9.43 30.38
C VAL A 13 18.41 8.78 31.49
N CYS A 14 17.13 8.51 31.22
CA CYS A 14 16.19 7.93 32.18
C CYS A 14 16.13 6.39 32.16
N ARG A 15 16.58 5.77 31.07
CA ARG A 15 16.40 4.31 30.87
C ARG A 15 17.54 3.72 30.05
N VAL A 16 18.12 2.65 30.53
CA VAL A 16 19.09 1.81 29.81
C VAL A 16 18.41 0.48 29.52
N ILE A 17 18.51 0.02 28.27
CA ILE A 17 18.02 -1.29 27.85
C ILE A 17 19.24 -2.17 27.54
N ASP A 18 19.34 -3.32 28.22
CA ASP A 18 20.36 -4.32 27.91
C ASP A 18 19.98 -5.01 26.60
N GLY A 19 20.76 -4.76 25.54
CA GLY A 19 20.61 -5.36 24.22
C GLY A 19 21.55 -6.54 23.96
N THR A 20 22.17 -7.12 24.98
CA THR A 20 23.10 -8.24 24.78
C THR A 20 22.44 -9.40 24.04
N GLY A 21 23.02 -9.80 22.91
CA GLY A 21 22.49 -10.86 22.05
C GLY A 21 21.33 -10.42 21.11
N LEU A 22 20.93 -9.16 21.13
CA LEU A 22 19.92 -8.60 20.24
C LEU A 22 20.58 -7.85 19.07
N VAL A 23 19.81 -7.70 17.98
CA VAL A 23 20.16 -6.87 16.82
C VAL A 23 19.31 -5.60 16.86
N ALA A 24 19.95 -4.43 16.86
CA ALA A 24 19.27 -3.16 16.70
C ALA A 24 19.19 -2.80 15.20
N SER A 25 18.00 -2.48 14.72
CA SER A 25 17.75 -2.04 13.35
C SER A 25 16.79 -0.84 13.36
N PRO A 26 16.72 -0.07 12.26
CA PRO A 26 15.58 0.82 12.03
C PRO A 26 14.28 0.00 12.09
N GLY A 27 13.17 0.66 12.47
CA GLY A 27 11.86 0.02 12.44
C GLY A 27 11.48 -0.34 10.99
N PHE A 28 10.70 -1.40 10.85
CA PHE A 28 10.24 -1.85 9.53
C PHE A 28 9.24 -0.87 8.91
N ILE A 29 9.19 -0.87 7.59
CA ILE A 29 8.21 -0.12 6.81
C ILE A 29 7.36 -1.13 6.05
N ASP A 30 6.04 -1.03 6.21
CA ASP A 30 5.07 -1.79 5.41
C ASP A 30 4.57 -0.90 4.28
N LEU A 31 4.85 -1.27 3.04
CA LEU A 31 4.47 -0.48 1.86
C LEU A 31 3.04 -0.78 1.39
N HIS A 32 2.37 -1.80 1.96
CA HIS A 32 1.07 -2.26 1.50
C HIS A 32 0.26 -2.87 2.64
N CYS A 33 -0.55 -2.07 3.32
CA CYS A 33 -1.45 -2.57 4.35
C CYS A 33 -2.87 -2.00 4.21
N HIS A 34 -3.84 -2.69 4.83
CA HIS A 34 -5.24 -2.31 4.78
C HIS A 34 -5.73 -1.93 6.18
N LEU A 35 -5.93 -0.63 6.40
CA LEU A 35 -6.46 -0.13 7.67
C LEU A 35 -7.98 0.04 7.66
N ARG A 36 -8.62 -0.11 6.49
CA ARG A 36 -10.07 -0.24 6.31
C ARG A 36 -10.93 0.92 6.79
N GLU A 37 -10.38 1.92 7.41
CA GLU A 37 -11.05 3.13 7.88
C GLU A 37 -10.74 4.29 6.92
N PRO A 38 -11.76 4.99 6.40
CA PRO A 38 -13.21 4.91 6.73
C PRO A 38 -13.96 3.74 6.06
N GLY A 39 -15.14 3.43 6.61
CA GLY A 39 -16.21 2.65 5.98
C GLY A 39 -16.22 1.16 6.26
N PHE A 40 -15.09 0.57 6.65
CA PHE A 40 -14.98 -0.85 6.96
C PHE A 40 -14.37 -1.10 8.36
N GLU A 41 -14.69 -0.24 9.32
CA GLU A 41 -14.15 -0.28 10.69
C GLU A 41 -14.43 -1.59 11.41
N TYR A 42 -15.43 -2.34 10.96
CA TYR A 42 -15.75 -3.68 11.48
C TYR A 42 -14.70 -4.74 11.09
N LYS A 43 -13.85 -4.45 10.08
CA LYS A 43 -12.74 -5.32 9.67
C LYS A 43 -11.44 -4.90 10.33
N GLU A 44 -11.13 -3.60 10.32
CA GLU A 44 -9.92 -3.03 10.87
C GLU A 44 -10.10 -1.52 11.08
N THR A 45 -9.34 -0.94 12.02
CA THR A 45 -9.27 0.50 12.25
C THR A 45 -7.84 0.99 12.24
N ILE A 46 -7.63 2.28 11.99
CA ILE A 46 -6.32 2.93 12.11
C ILE A 46 -5.70 2.67 13.48
N ALA A 47 -6.50 2.76 14.56
CA ALA A 47 -6.03 2.49 15.92
C ALA A 47 -5.55 1.04 16.12
N ALA A 48 -6.31 0.06 15.64
CA ALA A 48 -5.99 -1.36 15.83
C ALA A 48 -4.82 -1.79 14.93
N GLY A 49 -4.86 -1.43 13.63
CA GLY A 49 -3.79 -1.75 12.69
C GLY A 49 -2.45 -1.10 13.08
N SER A 50 -2.47 0.15 13.58
CA SER A 50 -1.24 0.80 14.06
C SER A 50 -0.64 0.11 15.28
N LYS A 51 -1.46 -0.42 16.20
CA LYS A 51 -1.00 -1.23 17.34
C LYS A 51 -0.40 -2.55 16.88
N ALA A 52 -1.03 -3.20 15.91
CA ALA A 52 -0.51 -4.44 15.32
C ALA A 52 0.84 -4.19 14.65
N GLY A 53 0.97 -3.12 13.85
CA GLY A 53 2.22 -2.70 13.24
C GLY A 53 3.31 -2.44 14.27
N ALA A 54 3.01 -1.63 15.30
CA ALA A 54 3.96 -1.35 16.39
C ALA A 54 4.44 -2.64 17.08
N LYS A 55 3.53 -3.57 17.36
CA LYS A 55 3.87 -4.87 17.95
C LYS A 55 4.74 -5.73 17.04
N GLY A 56 4.55 -5.61 15.71
CA GLY A 56 5.38 -6.29 14.70
C GLY A 56 6.74 -5.64 14.44
N GLY A 57 7.05 -4.51 15.07
CA GLY A 57 8.29 -3.77 14.85
C GLY A 57 8.24 -2.80 13.66
N PHE A 58 7.06 -2.56 13.10
CA PHE A 58 6.84 -1.57 12.06
C PHE A 58 6.71 -0.17 12.68
N THR A 59 7.42 0.78 12.11
CA THR A 59 7.34 2.20 12.51
C THR A 59 6.62 3.06 11.47
N THR A 60 6.42 2.50 10.27
CA THR A 60 5.70 3.17 9.18
C THR A 60 4.83 2.16 8.43
N LEU A 61 3.60 2.55 8.11
CA LEU A 61 2.63 1.76 7.34
C LEU A 61 2.11 2.61 6.19
N CYS A 62 2.07 2.07 4.97
CA CYS A 62 1.41 2.71 3.83
C CYS A 62 0.01 2.10 3.66
N ALA A 63 -1.03 2.92 3.83
CA ALA A 63 -2.41 2.48 3.85
C ALA A 63 -3.04 2.53 2.46
N MET A 64 -3.49 1.39 1.95
CA MET A 64 -4.14 1.24 0.65
C MET A 64 -5.49 1.97 0.58
N PRO A 65 -5.89 2.44 -0.62
CA PRO A 65 -7.01 3.36 -0.80
C PRO A 65 -8.39 2.69 -0.84
N ASN A 66 -8.48 1.38 -0.65
CA ASN A 66 -9.73 0.61 -0.74
C ASN A 66 -10.60 0.69 0.52
N THR A 67 -10.95 1.90 0.85
CA THR A 67 -11.87 2.32 1.93
C THR A 67 -13.25 2.66 1.35
N ASP A 68 -14.19 3.10 2.18
CA ASP A 68 -15.52 3.58 1.77
C ASP A 68 -15.87 4.88 2.52
N PRO A 69 -15.83 6.05 1.85
CA PRO A 69 -15.43 6.23 0.45
C PRO A 69 -13.95 5.90 0.21
N PRO A 70 -13.56 5.58 -1.05
CA PRO A 70 -12.16 5.36 -1.42
C PRO A 70 -11.35 6.65 -1.30
N ILE A 71 -10.02 6.53 -1.22
CA ILE A 71 -9.12 7.70 -1.07
C ILE A 71 -8.88 8.33 -2.46
N ASP A 72 -9.90 8.92 -3.06
CA ASP A 72 -9.87 9.50 -4.40
C ASP A 72 -10.03 11.02 -4.44
N ASN A 73 -10.09 11.69 -3.28
CA ASN A 73 -10.20 13.13 -3.15
C ASN A 73 -9.54 13.64 -1.86
N ALA A 74 -9.20 14.92 -1.81
CA ALA A 74 -8.50 15.54 -0.69
C ALA A 74 -9.28 15.50 0.63
N ALA A 75 -10.61 15.52 0.59
CA ALA A 75 -11.42 15.51 1.81
C ALA A 75 -11.28 14.19 2.57
N VAL A 76 -11.23 13.06 1.84
CA VAL A 76 -10.99 11.74 2.44
C VAL A 76 -9.56 11.65 2.98
N VAL A 77 -8.56 12.18 2.27
CA VAL A 77 -7.17 12.22 2.75
C VAL A 77 -7.08 13.00 4.06
N GLU A 78 -7.69 14.19 4.15
CA GLU A 78 -7.68 15.00 5.38
C GLU A 78 -8.39 14.29 6.53
N PHE A 79 -9.53 13.64 6.28
CA PHE A 79 -10.21 12.81 7.29
C PHE A 79 -9.26 11.74 7.86
N ILE A 80 -8.56 11.02 6.98
CA ILE A 80 -7.59 9.98 7.38
C ILE A 80 -6.45 10.60 8.19
N HIS A 81 -5.90 11.75 7.78
CA HIS A 81 -4.87 12.44 8.54
C HIS A 81 -5.35 12.85 9.94
N GLN A 82 -6.59 13.29 10.09
CA GLN A 82 -7.17 13.59 11.40
C GLN A 82 -7.25 12.35 12.29
N LYS A 83 -7.67 11.22 11.72
CA LYS A 83 -7.72 9.93 12.43
C LYS A 83 -6.32 9.45 12.82
N ILE A 84 -5.35 9.56 11.92
CA ILE A 84 -3.95 9.21 12.20
C ILE A 84 -3.41 10.02 13.37
N ARG A 85 -3.59 11.34 13.35
CA ARG A 85 -3.12 12.23 14.45
C ARG A 85 -3.70 11.87 15.81
N LYS A 86 -4.93 11.37 15.82
CA LYS A 86 -5.65 11.03 17.06
C LYS A 86 -5.35 9.63 17.57
N ASP A 87 -5.32 8.65 16.67
CA ASP A 87 -5.50 7.25 17.03
C ASP A 87 -4.27 6.36 16.71
N SER A 88 -3.29 6.86 15.92
CA SER A 88 -2.16 6.03 15.49
C SER A 88 -1.01 6.01 16.49
N LEU A 89 -0.38 4.83 16.64
CA LEU A 89 0.86 4.64 17.39
C LEU A 89 2.12 4.69 16.52
N VAL A 90 1.99 4.52 15.21
CA VAL A 90 3.08 4.52 14.25
C VAL A 90 2.79 5.52 13.14
N ARG A 91 3.79 5.85 12.34
CA ARG A 91 3.58 6.70 11.18
C ARG A 91 2.71 5.96 10.15
N ILE A 92 1.63 6.60 9.69
CA ILE A 92 0.78 6.08 8.62
C ILE A 92 0.81 7.07 7.47
N LEU A 93 1.03 6.55 6.27
CA LEU A 93 1.11 7.30 5.03
C LEU A 93 -0.03 6.82 4.11
N PRO A 94 -1.02 7.65 3.79
CA PRO A 94 -2.10 7.26 2.90
C PRO A 94 -1.60 7.12 1.46
N ILE A 95 -2.14 6.13 0.75
CA ILE A 95 -2.02 5.94 -0.70
C ILE A 95 -3.32 6.42 -1.32
N GLY A 96 -3.25 7.22 -2.39
CA GLY A 96 -4.41 7.71 -3.12
C GLY A 96 -4.82 6.77 -4.24
N CYS A 97 -6.07 6.89 -4.72
CA CYS A 97 -6.54 6.15 -5.88
C CYS A 97 -5.85 6.63 -7.17
N VAL A 98 -5.62 5.70 -8.10
CA VAL A 98 -5.25 6.04 -9.49
C VAL A 98 -6.48 6.53 -10.23
N THR A 99 -7.63 5.88 -10.02
CA THR A 99 -8.89 6.20 -10.73
C THR A 99 -9.99 6.63 -9.77
N LYS A 100 -10.89 7.48 -10.23
CA LYS A 100 -12.07 7.91 -9.47
C LYS A 100 -12.89 6.70 -9.04
N GLU A 101 -13.24 6.69 -7.75
CA GLU A 101 -13.99 5.61 -7.11
C GLU A 101 -13.37 4.20 -7.33
N ARG A 102 -12.10 4.13 -7.74
CA ARG A 102 -11.39 2.89 -8.11
C ARG A 102 -12.09 2.09 -9.24
N LYS A 103 -12.79 2.79 -10.14
CA LYS A 103 -13.59 2.16 -11.19
C LYS A 103 -12.83 1.88 -12.49
N GLY A 104 -11.60 2.37 -12.63
CA GLY A 104 -10.77 2.11 -13.81
C GLY A 104 -11.22 2.84 -15.09
N HIS A 105 -12.04 3.90 -15.00
CA HIS A 105 -12.60 4.61 -16.16
C HIS A 105 -12.01 6.02 -16.34
N GLU A 106 -11.66 6.69 -15.29
CA GLU A 106 -11.19 8.06 -15.28
C GLU A 106 -10.12 8.23 -14.19
N LEU A 107 -9.07 8.99 -14.45
CA LEU A 107 -8.06 9.30 -13.44
C LEU A 107 -8.67 10.10 -12.28
N ALA A 108 -8.22 9.80 -11.07
CA ALA A 108 -8.45 10.66 -9.91
C ALA A 108 -7.69 11.98 -10.09
N GLU A 109 -8.01 12.97 -9.27
CA GLU A 109 -7.30 14.26 -9.25
C GLU A 109 -5.93 14.07 -8.55
N MET A 110 -4.99 13.40 -9.24
CA MET A 110 -3.72 12.93 -8.67
C MET A 110 -2.89 14.06 -8.08
N GLU A 111 -2.89 15.26 -8.69
CA GLU A 111 -2.19 16.44 -8.17
C GLU A 111 -2.82 16.92 -6.85
N GLU A 112 -4.14 16.94 -6.76
CA GLU A 112 -4.85 17.29 -5.52
C GLU A 112 -4.55 16.29 -4.41
N LEU A 113 -4.56 15.00 -4.72
CA LEU A 113 -4.22 13.93 -3.79
C LEU A 113 -2.77 14.04 -3.31
N ALA A 114 -1.82 14.28 -4.22
CA ALA A 114 -0.41 14.49 -3.89
C ALA A 114 -0.24 15.70 -2.95
N SER A 115 -0.91 16.83 -3.27
CA SER A 115 -0.92 18.03 -2.45
C SER A 115 -1.56 17.82 -1.08
N ALA A 116 -2.53 16.92 -0.97
CA ALA A 116 -3.16 16.53 0.29
C ALA A 116 -2.28 15.57 1.13
N GLY A 117 -1.18 15.05 0.56
CA GLY A 117 -0.16 14.30 1.29
C GLY A 117 -0.21 12.78 1.14
N VAL A 118 -0.79 12.26 0.05
CA VAL A 118 -0.59 10.84 -0.30
C VAL A 118 0.87 10.61 -0.74
N VAL A 119 1.36 9.40 -0.59
CA VAL A 119 2.76 9.04 -0.88
C VAL A 119 2.92 8.14 -2.10
N ALA A 120 1.84 7.63 -2.63
CA ALA A 120 1.78 6.76 -3.80
C ALA A 120 0.34 6.72 -4.33
N PHE A 121 0.14 6.04 -5.46
CA PHE A 121 -1.18 5.80 -6.02
C PHE A 121 -1.43 4.30 -6.25
N SER A 122 -2.67 3.87 -6.02
CA SER A 122 -3.09 2.47 -6.22
C SER A 122 -4.61 2.40 -6.35
N ASP A 123 -5.12 1.44 -7.11
CA ASP A 123 -6.52 1.03 -7.05
C ASP A 123 -6.67 -0.33 -6.34
N ASP A 124 -5.75 -0.67 -5.44
CA ASP A 124 -5.61 -2.00 -4.85
C ASP A 124 -6.92 -2.69 -4.50
N GLY A 125 -6.92 -4.00 -4.78
CA GLY A 125 -8.05 -4.88 -4.87
C GLY A 125 -8.66 -4.91 -6.26
N ASP A 126 -8.41 -3.87 -7.08
CA ASP A 126 -8.78 -3.81 -8.50
C ASP A 126 -7.57 -3.36 -9.34
N PRO A 127 -7.33 -3.96 -10.51
CA PRO A 127 -6.29 -3.51 -11.41
C PRO A 127 -6.74 -2.26 -12.18
N VAL A 128 -5.82 -1.38 -12.53
CA VAL A 128 -6.05 -0.40 -13.60
C VAL A 128 -6.01 -1.15 -14.92
N TYR A 129 -7.18 -1.54 -15.42
CA TYR A 129 -7.31 -2.47 -16.54
C TYR A 129 -6.99 -1.83 -17.90
N ASP A 130 -7.44 -0.60 -18.12
CA ASP A 130 -7.18 0.14 -19.36
C ASP A 130 -5.71 0.53 -19.47
N ALA A 131 -5.02 0.01 -20.48
CA ALA A 131 -3.59 0.24 -20.67
C ALA A 131 -3.25 1.71 -20.98
N ASN A 132 -4.15 2.43 -21.68
CA ASN A 132 -3.92 3.86 -21.94
C ASN A 132 -4.12 4.70 -20.68
N LEU A 133 -5.11 4.33 -19.86
CA LEU A 133 -5.32 4.99 -18.56
C LEU A 133 -4.11 4.79 -17.64
N MET A 134 -3.57 3.55 -17.56
CA MET A 134 -2.35 3.27 -16.83
C MET A 134 -1.16 4.07 -17.37
N ARG A 135 -1.00 4.14 -18.69
CA ARG A 135 0.05 4.94 -19.32
C ARG A 135 -0.03 6.41 -18.93
N LEU A 136 -1.25 6.98 -18.95
CA LEU A 136 -1.48 8.36 -18.52
C LEU A 136 -1.18 8.53 -17.03
N ALA A 137 -1.60 7.60 -16.19
CA ALA A 137 -1.32 7.62 -14.75
C ALA A 137 0.19 7.63 -14.48
N LEU A 138 0.98 6.79 -15.19
CA LEU A 138 2.44 6.75 -15.07
C LEU A 138 3.07 8.10 -15.44
N VAL A 139 2.62 8.76 -16.52
CA VAL A 139 3.13 10.10 -16.89
C VAL A 139 2.83 11.11 -15.78
N TYR A 140 1.58 11.15 -15.27
CA TYR A 140 1.23 12.08 -14.19
C TYR A 140 2.00 11.78 -12.89
N SER A 141 2.14 10.50 -12.54
CA SER A 141 2.86 10.11 -11.32
C SER A 141 4.33 10.49 -11.36
N LEU A 142 4.95 10.44 -12.54
CA LEU A 142 6.32 10.88 -12.75
C LEU A 142 6.49 12.38 -12.48
N ASP A 143 5.59 13.21 -13.03
CA ASP A 143 5.61 14.66 -12.79
C ASP A 143 5.42 15.01 -11.32
N LEU A 144 4.64 14.21 -10.59
CA LEU A 144 4.40 14.38 -9.15
C LEU A 144 5.52 13.77 -8.28
N GLY A 145 6.41 12.96 -8.86
CA GLY A 145 7.46 12.24 -8.12
C GLY A 145 6.95 11.18 -7.17
N LEU A 146 5.76 10.60 -7.43
CA LEU A 146 5.12 9.60 -6.61
C LEU A 146 4.90 8.29 -7.40
N PRO A 147 5.19 7.10 -6.80
CA PRO A 147 5.06 5.84 -7.51
C PRO A 147 3.61 5.38 -7.62
N ILE A 148 3.36 4.48 -8.58
CA ILE A 148 2.13 3.70 -8.69
C ILE A 148 2.39 2.27 -8.23
N SER A 149 1.52 1.73 -7.36
CA SER A 149 1.48 0.32 -6.95
C SER A 149 0.24 -0.32 -7.52
N ASN A 150 0.36 -1.02 -8.65
CA ASN A 150 -0.78 -1.64 -9.31
C ASN A 150 -1.09 -3.02 -8.74
N HIS A 151 -2.38 -3.35 -8.64
CA HIS A 151 -2.88 -4.70 -8.33
C HIS A 151 -2.89 -5.54 -9.61
N CYS A 152 -1.79 -6.23 -9.89
CA CYS A 152 -1.61 -6.96 -11.14
C CYS A 152 -2.41 -8.27 -11.14
N GLN A 153 -3.68 -8.20 -11.55
CA GLN A 153 -4.54 -9.38 -11.70
C GLN A 153 -5.47 -9.21 -12.90
N ASP A 154 -5.20 -9.90 -14.00
CA ASP A 154 -6.13 -9.93 -15.14
C ASP A 154 -7.39 -10.70 -14.78
N LYS A 155 -8.51 -9.96 -14.66
CA LYS A 155 -9.80 -10.53 -14.26
C LYS A 155 -10.37 -11.51 -15.30
N SER A 156 -9.99 -11.37 -16.57
CA SER A 156 -10.41 -12.29 -17.63
C SER A 156 -9.74 -13.65 -17.53
N LEU A 157 -8.53 -13.69 -17.00
CA LEU A 157 -7.77 -14.91 -16.75
C LEU A 157 -8.06 -15.49 -15.35
N SER A 158 -8.19 -14.65 -14.34
CA SER A 158 -8.48 -15.12 -12.98
C SER A 158 -9.92 -15.59 -12.78
N CYS A 159 -10.85 -15.08 -13.57
CA CYS A 159 -12.27 -15.45 -13.51
C CYS A 159 -12.82 -15.52 -12.07
N ASN A 160 -13.33 -16.70 -11.68
CA ASN A 160 -13.82 -16.98 -10.33
C ASN A 160 -12.82 -17.80 -9.49
N GLY A 161 -11.55 -17.85 -9.90
CA GLY A 161 -10.52 -18.59 -9.19
C GLY A 161 -10.37 -18.12 -7.74
N VAL A 162 -10.20 -19.07 -6.83
CA VAL A 162 -10.11 -18.82 -5.38
C VAL A 162 -8.76 -19.16 -4.79
N MET A 163 -7.88 -19.73 -5.58
CA MET A 163 -6.52 -20.10 -5.21
C MET A 163 -5.64 -20.22 -6.45
N ALA A 164 -4.34 -20.37 -6.28
CA ALA A 164 -3.43 -20.61 -7.41
C ALA A 164 -3.79 -21.91 -8.15
N GLU A 165 -3.77 -21.88 -9.49
CA GLU A 165 -3.95 -23.06 -10.33
C GLU A 165 -2.85 -24.09 -10.04
N GLY A 166 -3.23 -25.36 -9.96
CA GLY A 166 -2.29 -26.43 -9.73
C GLY A 166 -2.91 -27.71 -9.16
N PRO A 167 -2.07 -28.71 -8.81
CA PRO A 167 -2.55 -30.01 -8.32
C PRO A 167 -3.45 -29.92 -7.08
N VAL A 168 -3.21 -28.93 -6.21
CA VAL A 168 -4.02 -28.73 -4.99
C VAL A 168 -5.40 -28.23 -5.35
N ALA A 169 -5.52 -27.23 -6.23
CA ALA A 169 -6.81 -26.71 -6.69
C ALA A 169 -7.62 -27.84 -7.36
N THR A 170 -6.97 -28.61 -8.25
CA THR A 170 -7.59 -29.76 -8.92
C THR A 170 -8.05 -30.81 -7.92
N HIS A 171 -7.23 -31.15 -6.92
CA HIS A 171 -7.59 -32.14 -5.90
C HIS A 171 -8.79 -31.69 -5.03
N LEU A 172 -8.87 -30.39 -4.74
CA LEU A 172 -9.96 -29.83 -3.96
C LEU A 172 -11.22 -29.53 -4.79
N GLY A 173 -11.17 -29.65 -6.10
CA GLY A 173 -12.27 -29.29 -7.02
C GLY A 173 -12.58 -27.80 -7.02
N LEU A 174 -11.56 -26.95 -6.78
CA LEU A 174 -11.69 -25.51 -6.74
C LEU A 174 -11.12 -24.88 -8.02
N ASP A 175 -11.73 -23.78 -8.46
CA ASP A 175 -11.25 -23.01 -9.61
C ASP A 175 -9.90 -22.35 -9.27
N GLY A 176 -8.90 -22.60 -10.11
CA GLY A 176 -7.57 -22.03 -9.99
C GLY A 176 -7.40 -20.73 -10.74
N ILE A 177 -6.52 -19.87 -10.24
CA ILE A 177 -6.04 -18.65 -10.91
C ILE A 177 -4.71 -19.00 -11.56
N PRO A 178 -4.58 -18.94 -12.91
CA PRO A 178 -3.32 -19.19 -13.58
C PRO A 178 -2.31 -18.07 -13.28
N ALA A 179 -1.02 -18.40 -13.15
CA ALA A 179 0.05 -17.43 -12.95
C ALA A 179 0.06 -16.32 -14.02
N ALA A 180 -0.35 -16.67 -15.25
CA ALA A 180 -0.49 -15.71 -16.35
C ALA A 180 -1.43 -14.54 -16.04
N ALA A 181 -2.37 -14.68 -15.09
CA ALA A 181 -3.24 -13.58 -14.68
C ALA A 181 -2.47 -12.41 -14.06
N GLU A 182 -1.40 -12.70 -13.35
CA GLU A 182 -0.49 -11.70 -12.77
C GLU A 182 0.62 -11.31 -13.77
N GLU A 183 1.27 -12.30 -14.37
CA GLU A 183 2.42 -12.11 -15.25
C GLU A 183 2.11 -11.22 -16.46
N ALA A 184 0.94 -11.39 -17.10
CA ALA A 184 0.53 -10.61 -18.26
C ALA A 184 0.37 -9.13 -17.91
N MET A 185 -0.19 -8.81 -16.75
CA MET A 185 -0.34 -7.42 -16.30
C MET A 185 0.97 -6.80 -15.89
N ILE A 186 1.83 -7.53 -15.18
CA ILE A 186 3.18 -7.08 -14.84
C ILE A 186 3.98 -6.76 -16.11
N ALA A 187 3.96 -7.67 -17.10
CA ALA A 187 4.66 -7.45 -18.38
C ALA A 187 4.13 -6.21 -19.13
N ARG A 188 2.81 -5.99 -19.13
CA ARG A 188 2.19 -4.78 -19.67
C ARG A 188 2.70 -3.53 -18.96
N ASP A 189 2.68 -3.53 -17.64
CA ASP A 189 3.01 -2.35 -16.83
C ASP A 189 4.50 -2.01 -16.94
N ILE A 190 5.39 -3.02 -17.00
CA ILE A 190 6.81 -2.81 -17.27
C ILE A 190 7.01 -2.14 -18.63
N ALA A 191 6.34 -2.62 -19.68
CA ALA A 191 6.45 -2.02 -21.02
C ALA A 191 5.92 -0.57 -21.04
N LEU A 192 4.87 -0.26 -20.28
CA LEU A 192 4.35 1.09 -20.16
C LEU A 192 5.29 1.99 -19.34
N ALA A 193 5.88 1.50 -18.26
CA ALA A 193 6.86 2.24 -17.46
C ALA A 193 8.11 2.54 -18.28
N GLU A 194 8.65 1.57 -19.03
CA GLU A 194 9.77 1.81 -19.95
C GLU A 194 9.45 2.87 -21.02
N ALA A 195 8.24 2.86 -21.57
CA ALA A 195 7.82 3.79 -22.61
C ALA A 195 7.57 5.22 -22.08
N THR A 196 7.21 5.38 -20.82
CA THR A 196 6.89 6.67 -20.18
C THR A 196 8.04 7.22 -19.34
N GLY A 197 8.95 6.37 -18.90
CA GLY A 197 10.03 6.71 -17.94
C GLY A 197 9.53 6.75 -16.49
N GLY A 198 8.28 6.28 -16.23
CA GLY A 198 7.62 6.30 -14.91
C GLY A 198 7.67 4.97 -14.18
#